data_a805d78587c928262b104de2a7d5c93c
#
_entry.id   a805d78587c928262b104de2a7d5c93c
#
_cell.length_a   1.000
_cell.length_b   1.000
_cell.length_c   1.000
_cell.angle_alpha   90.00
_cell.angle_beta   90.00
_cell.angle_gamma   90.00
#
_symmetry.space_group_name_H-M   'P 1'
#
loop_
_entity.id
_entity.type
_entity.pdbx_description
1 polymer ?
#
loop_
_entity_poly.entity_id
_entity_poly.type
_entity_poly.pdbx_seq_one_letter_code
_entity_poly.pdbx_strand_id
1 'polypeptide(L)'
;MKFNAGILAFTLLACHFSLSAQTAEINHLEIGLNQNKSGNYADALRNFSLEIEKTAANPNPIAFYNRGFAKYNLKDFQGAILDFNKALELKSNYFEAFIARGQSYSKQDNHPLAIQDYNEAIRLNPLEGTAYLSRGISKNKLENYRGAITDFNKSLELLPDYAPTLAVRADSKSKLGDYTGSIEDYNKAIEITPKRTNYLSGRAFAKMKIADFKGALADFTEVLKLSPEKSEEWYYSGLCKAQLENYRGENGEKGALEDFNKALELDPENIEAMYGRGFVKAKLGDQRAAMEDFTKAIEFGNNENAKILYTAKLGKIQLDEIRNGLVDRTKMSDMSAGRAEVFFHRGLAKAKTGDPKSAIDDYNRAISFHPTYADAYFQRGIAKSNLGDQRNAIQDCNNAIELNSKFAEAYFIRGIIKLALNDTTGCLDLSKAGELGYAAAYNVIRDYCN
;
A
#
# COMPACT_ATOMS: atom_id res chain seq x y z
N MET A 1 2.59 -43.43 -101.96
CA MET A 1 2.76 -42.11 -101.31
C MET A 1 2.92 -42.27 -99.86
N LYS A 2 4.04 -41.87 -99.34
CA LYS A 2 4.40 -42.00 -97.90
C LYS A 2 3.68 -41.00 -97.08
N PHE A 3 3.04 -41.44 -96.04
CA PHE A 3 2.59 -40.53 -94.97
C PHE A 3 3.17 -40.97 -93.60
N ASN A 4 3.75 -39.98 -92.95
CA ASN A 4 4.68 -40.04 -91.84
C ASN A 4 4.10 -40.62 -90.55
N ALA A 5 4.84 -41.58 -90.00
CA ALA A 5 4.73 -42.06 -88.64
C ALA A 5 5.63 -41.17 -87.72
N GLY A 6 5.25 -39.94 -87.52
CA GLY A 6 6.13 -39.00 -86.79
C GLY A 6 5.46 -38.14 -85.72
N ILE A 7 4.14 -38.31 -85.42
CA ILE A 7 3.39 -37.38 -84.51
C ILE A 7 2.84 -38.04 -83.26
N LEU A 8 3.08 -39.33 -83.05
CA LEU A 8 2.55 -40.02 -81.85
C LEU A 8 3.59 -40.29 -80.75
N ALA A 9 4.84 -39.79 -80.89
CA ALA A 9 5.88 -39.99 -79.89
C ALA A 9 6.15 -38.75 -78.99
N PHE A 10 5.46 -37.62 -79.22
CA PHE A 10 5.69 -36.35 -78.44
C PHE A 10 4.65 -36.05 -77.37
N THR A 11 3.55 -36.81 -77.29
CA THR A 11 2.48 -36.60 -76.37
C THR A 11 2.49 -37.50 -75.10
N LEU A 12 3.45 -38.44 -75.04
CA LEU A 12 3.59 -39.36 -73.92
C LEU A 12 4.79 -39.05 -72.98
N LEU A 13 5.64 -38.06 -73.33
CA LEU A 13 6.76 -37.64 -72.48
C LEU A 13 6.44 -36.38 -71.61
N ALA A 14 5.28 -35.78 -71.79
CA ALA A 14 4.86 -34.58 -71.04
C ALA A 14 4.04 -34.85 -69.79
N CYS A 15 3.69 -36.14 -69.53
CA CYS A 15 2.87 -36.47 -68.34
C CYS A 15 3.59 -37.14 -67.19
N HIS A 16 4.96 -37.17 -67.21
CA HIS A 16 5.74 -37.72 -66.06
C HIS A 16 6.70 -36.72 -65.44
N PHE A 17 6.50 -35.43 -65.62
CA PHE A 17 6.92 -34.48 -64.59
C PHE A 17 5.83 -34.50 -63.53
N SER A 18 5.76 -35.58 -62.77
CA SER A 18 5.14 -35.55 -61.48
C SER A 18 5.86 -34.45 -60.67
N LEU A 19 5.16 -33.37 -60.54
CA LEU A 19 5.47 -32.31 -59.62
C LEU A 19 5.54 -32.94 -58.20
N SER A 20 6.67 -33.51 -57.85
CA SER A 20 7.08 -33.67 -56.46
C SER A 20 7.44 -32.28 -55.98
N ALA A 21 6.46 -31.37 -55.95
CA ALA A 21 6.47 -30.30 -55.01
C ALA A 21 6.45 -31.00 -53.64
N GLN A 22 7.62 -31.26 -53.09
CA GLN A 22 7.77 -31.40 -51.65
C GLN A 22 7.21 -30.11 -51.09
N THR A 23 5.93 -30.13 -50.78
CA THR A 23 5.36 -29.12 -49.88
C THR A 23 6.19 -29.25 -48.63
N ALA A 24 7.11 -28.28 -48.44
CA ALA A 24 7.85 -28.18 -47.20
C ALA A 24 6.81 -28.23 -46.10
N GLU A 25 6.86 -29.28 -45.31
CA GLU A 25 5.86 -29.53 -44.28
C GLU A 25 5.93 -28.35 -43.30
N ILE A 26 4.84 -27.59 -43.19
CA ILE A 26 4.78 -26.39 -42.34
C ILE A 26 5.10 -26.81 -40.89
N ASN A 27 6.17 -26.29 -40.35
CA ASN A 27 6.59 -26.51 -38.97
C ASN A 27 5.82 -25.54 -38.05
N HIS A 28 4.56 -25.91 -37.69
CA HIS A 28 3.70 -25.10 -36.82
C HIS A 28 4.32 -24.87 -35.44
N LEU A 29 5.09 -25.83 -34.91
CA LEU A 29 5.79 -25.67 -33.66
C LEU A 29 6.79 -24.50 -33.71
N GLU A 30 7.66 -24.46 -34.73
CA GLU A 30 8.67 -23.42 -34.86
C GLU A 30 8.06 -22.04 -35.12
N ILE A 31 7.03 -21.97 -35.98
CA ILE A 31 6.30 -20.72 -36.22
C ILE A 31 5.68 -20.20 -34.92
N GLY A 32 5.01 -21.08 -34.19
CA GLY A 32 4.41 -20.72 -32.90
C GLY A 32 5.43 -20.26 -31.87
N LEU A 33 6.61 -20.90 -31.79
CA LEU A 33 7.70 -20.48 -30.89
C LEU A 33 8.21 -19.07 -31.22
N ASN A 34 8.38 -18.77 -32.53
CA ASN A 34 8.81 -17.44 -32.97
C ASN A 34 7.74 -16.37 -32.67
N GLN A 35 6.45 -16.70 -32.82
CA GLN A 35 5.35 -15.81 -32.49
C GLN A 35 5.25 -15.56 -31.00
N ASN A 36 5.42 -16.58 -30.12
CA ASN A 36 5.53 -16.38 -28.68
C ASN A 36 6.69 -15.43 -28.31
N LYS A 37 7.86 -15.60 -28.94
CA LYS A 37 9.03 -14.71 -28.70
C LYS A 37 8.74 -13.27 -29.11
N SER A 38 7.98 -13.05 -30.19
CA SER A 38 7.63 -11.72 -30.69
C SER A 38 6.39 -11.12 -29.97
N GLY A 39 5.77 -11.83 -29.02
CA GLY A 39 4.59 -11.38 -28.29
C GLY A 39 3.28 -11.54 -29.06
N ASN A 40 3.30 -12.20 -30.24
CA ASN A 40 2.08 -12.47 -31.02
C ASN A 40 1.39 -13.75 -30.53
N TYR A 41 0.83 -13.69 -29.32
CA TYR A 41 0.29 -14.86 -28.64
C TYR A 41 -0.98 -15.44 -29.28
N ALA A 42 -1.77 -14.62 -29.98
CA ALA A 42 -3.00 -15.10 -30.66
C ALA A 42 -2.66 -16.01 -31.83
N ASP A 43 -1.68 -15.64 -32.66
CA ASP A 43 -1.24 -16.47 -33.80
C ASP A 43 -0.40 -17.68 -33.32
N ALA A 44 0.41 -17.50 -32.25
CA ALA A 44 1.12 -18.60 -31.61
C ALA A 44 0.15 -19.69 -31.14
N LEU A 45 -0.95 -19.30 -30.49
CA LEU A 45 -2.02 -20.22 -30.04
C LEU A 45 -2.59 -21.02 -31.20
N ARG A 46 -2.86 -20.40 -32.36
CA ARG A 46 -3.35 -21.10 -33.56
C ARG A 46 -2.34 -22.13 -34.05
N ASN A 47 -1.08 -21.74 -34.18
CA ASN A 47 -0.04 -22.65 -34.68
C ASN A 47 0.20 -23.81 -33.72
N PHE A 48 0.26 -23.60 -32.42
CA PHE A 48 0.35 -24.70 -31.46
C PHE A 48 -0.86 -25.60 -31.50
N SER A 49 -2.08 -25.09 -31.75
CA SER A 49 -3.28 -25.92 -31.90
C SER A 49 -3.20 -26.82 -33.12
N LEU A 50 -2.73 -26.31 -34.28
CA LEU A 50 -2.48 -27.09 -35.48
C LEU A 50 -1.38 -28.15 -35.25
N GLU A 51 -0.32 -27.80 -34.53
CA GLU A 51 0.73 -28.77 -34.17
C GLU A 51 0.18 -29.89 -33.27
N ILE A 52 -0.64 -29.56 -32.30
CA ILE A 52 -1.28 -30.55 -31.39
C ILE A 52 -2.21 -31.47 -32.18
N GLU A 53 -3.01 -30.94 -33.10
CA GLU A 53 -3.86 -31.74 -33.98
C GLU A 53 -3.05 -32.68 -34.87
N LYS A 54 -1.99 -32.16 -35.48
CA LYS A 54 -1.08 -32.93 -36.32
C LYS A 54 -0.38 -34.05 -35.55
N THR A 55 0.00 -33.81 -34.31
CA THR A 55 0.71 -34.75 -33.43
C THR A 55 -0.20 -35.53 -32.51
N ALA A 56 -1.52 -35.63 -32.76
CA ALA A 56 -2.49 -36.28 -31.90
C ALA A 56 -2.15 -37.75 -31.56
N ALA A 57 -1.52 -38.50 -32.49
CA ALA A 57 -1.09 -39.86 -32.24
C ALA A 57 0.18 -39.99 -31.38
N ASN A 58 1.00 -38.92 -31.31
CA ASN A 58 2.19 -38.83 -30.46
C ASN A 58 2.33 -37.41 -29.94
N PRO A 59 1.57 -37.08 -28.89
CA PRO A 59 1.44 -35.71 -28.40
C PRO A 59 2.75 -35.10 -27.91
N ASN A 60 3.04 -33.87 -28.35
CA ASN A 60 4.24 -33.14 -27.99
C ASN A 60 4.04 -32.27 -26.75
N PRO A 61 4.68 -32.54 -25.59
CA PRO A 61 4.53 -31.75 -24.39
C PRO A 61 4.98 -30.29 -24.58
N ILE A 62 5.91 -30.00 -25.49
CA ILE A 62 6.39 -28.65 -25.79
C ILE A 62 5.28 -27.81 -26.44
N ALA A 63 4.49 -28.41 -27.35
CA ALA A 63 3.37 -27.72 -27.99
C ALA A 63 2.28 -27.32 -26.98
N PHE A 64 1.90 -28.22 -26.06
CA PHE A 64 0.98 -27.91 -24.97
C PHE A 64 1.52 -26.84 -24.03
N TYR A 65 2.78 -26.97 -23.59
CA TYR A 65 3.41 -25.95 -22.73
C TYR A 65 3.36 -24.56 -23.38
N ASN A 66 3.76 -24.45 -24.65
CA ASN A 66 3.83 -23.15 -25.32
C ASN A 66 2.44 -22.60 -25.69
N ARG A 67 1.46 -23.46 -25.96
CA ARG A 67 0.06 -23.03 -26.09
C ARG A 67 -0.49 -22.52 -24.77
N GLY A 68 -0.22 -23.19 -23.67
CA GLY A 68 -0.54 -22.75 -22.31
C GLY A 68 0.11 -21.39 -21.98
N PHE A 69 1.38 -21.20 -22.38
CA PHE A 69 2.09 -19.93 -22.23
C PHE A 69 1.44 -18.80 -23.03
N ALA A 70 1.01 -19.07 -24.28
CA ALA A 70 0.27 -18.11 -25.09
C ALA A 70 -1.07 -17.74 -24.43
N LYS A 71 -1.84 -18.73 -23.95
CA LYS A 71 -3.09 -18.49 -23.21
C LYS A 71 -2.88 -17.67 -21.94
N TYR A 72 -1.83 -17.97 -21.16
CA TYR A 72 -1.48 -17.19 -19.98
C TYR A 72 -1.28 -15.70 -20.31
N ASN A 73 -0.53 -15.39 -21.36
CA ASN A 73 -0.29 -14.02 -21.78
C ASN A 73 -1.56 -13.34 -22.34
N LEU A 74 -2.48 -14.12 -22.90
CA LEU A 74 -3.83 -13.67 -23.28
C LEU A 74 -4.81 -13.58 -22.10
N LYS A 75 -4.33 -13.82 -20.86
CA LYS A 75 -5.11 -13.83 -19.61
C LYS A 75 -6.13 -14.98 -19.50
N ASP A 76 -6.09 -15.97 -20.36
CA ASP A 76 -6.85 -17.23 -20.22
C ASP A 76 -6.09 -18.18 -19.26
N PHE A 77 -6.13 -17.87 -17.97
CA PHE A 77 -5.37 -18.64 -16.97
C PHE A 77 -5.92 -20.05 -16.81
N GLN A 78 -7.23 -20.25 -16.95
CA GLN A 78 -7.85 -21.56 -16.84
C GLN A 78 -7.47 -22.45 -18.03
N GLY A 79 -7.53 -21.94 -19.25
CA GLY A 79 -7.10 -22.65 -20.44
C GLY A 79 -5.59 -22.94 -20.44
N ALA A 80 -4.79 -22.05 -19.84
CA ALA A 80 -3.36 -22.26 -19.64
C ALA A 80 -3.10 -23.43 -18.68
N ILE A 81 -3.80 -23.51 -17.55
CA ILE A 81 -3.68 -24.59 -16.57
C ILE A 81 -4.01 -25.96 -17.21
N LEU A 82 -5.04 -26.04 -18.05
CA LEU A 82 -5.37 -27.28 -18.77
C LEU A 82 -4.24 -27.73 -19.69
N ASP A 83 -3.65 -26.80 -20.43
CA ASP A 83 -2.54 -27.12 -21.32
C ASP A 83 -1.26 -27.51 -20.53
N PHE A 84 -0.96 -26.83 -19.43
CA PHE A 84 0.17 -27.21 -18.55
C PHE A 84 -0.06 -28.58 -17.89
N ASN A 85 -1.29 -28.89 -17.49
CA ASN A 85 -1.64 -30.24 -17.00
C ASN A 85 -1.32 -31.29 -18.03
N LYS A 86 -1.68 -31.06 -19.30
CA LYS A 86 -1.39 -32.01 -20.38
C LYS A 86 0.10 -32.11 -20.68
N ALA A 87 0.83 -30.99 -20.64
CA ALA A 87 2.28 -30.99 -20.77
C ALA A 87 2.96 -31.80 -19.67
N LEU A 88 2.50 -31.69 -18.41
CA LEU A 88 3.01 -32.42 -17.25
C LEU A 88 2.60 -33.91 -17.23
N GLU A 89 1.41 -34.26 -17.75
CA GLU A 89 1.00 -35.64 -17.96
C GLU A 89 1.95 -36.35 -18.96
N LEU A 90 2.33 -35.66 -20.03
CA LEU A 90 3.24 -36.16 -21.05
C LEU A 90 4.71 -36.16 -20.62
N LYS A 91 5.10 -35.18 -19.79
CA LYS A 91 6.48 -35.01 -19.30
C LYS A 91 6.46 -34.60 -17.83
N SER A 92 6.48 -35.58 -16.93
CA SER A 92 6.33 -35.37 -15.48
C SER A 92 7.49 -34.62 -14.82
N ASN A 93 8.65 -34.51 -15.47
CA ASN A 93 9.82 -33.75 -14.95
C ASN A 93 10.00 -32.38 -15.66
N TYR A 94 8.92 -31.78 -16.15
CA TYR A 94 8.95 -30.51 -16.88
C TYR A 94 8.84 -29.34 -15.89
N PHE A 95 9.95 -28.92 -15.27
CA PHE A 95 9.95 -27.93 -14.19
C PHE A 95 9.41 -26.55 -14.65
N GLU A 96 9.65 -26.15 -15.91
CA GLU A 96 9.11 -24.90 -16.46
C GLU A 96 7.57 -24.93 -16.52
N ALA A 97 6.98 -26.09 -16.81
CA ALA A 97 5.52 -26.24 -16.83
C ALA A 97 4.92 -26.16 -15.43
N PHE A 98 5.61 -26.66 -14.40
CA PHE A 98 5.20 -26.44 -13.00
C PHE A 98 5.25 -24.96 -12.63
N ILE A 99 6.33 -24.23 -12.98
CA ILE A 99 6.41 -22.79 -12.72
C ILE A 99 5.27 -22.05 -13.41
N ALA A 100 5.02 -22.32 -14.69
CA ALA A 100 3.99 -21.65 -15.47
C ALA A 100 2.57 -21.95 -14.97
N ARG A 101 2.31 -23.21 -14.55
CA ARG A 101 1.02 -23.58 -13.94
C ARG A 101 0.84 -22.93 -12.58
N GLY A 102 1.89 -22.89 -11.75
CA GLY A 102 1.91 -22.19 -10.48
C GLY A 102 1.66 -20.69 -10.64
N GLN A 103 2.26 -20.05 -11.65
CA GLN A 103 1.97 -18.66 -11.99
C GLN A 103 0.52 -18.44 -12.40
N SER A 104 -0.07 -19.39 -13.16
CA SER A 104 -1.49 -19.34 -13.56
C SER A 104 -2.41 -19.47 -12.36
N TYR A 105 -2.13 -20.39 -11.42
CA TYR A 105 -2.84 -20.48 -10.14
C TYR A 105 -2.71 -19.20 -9.32
N SER A 106 -1.52 -18.62 -9.25
CA SER A 106 -1.29 -17.36 -8.53
C SER A 106 -2.10 -16.19 -9.11
N LYS A 107 -2.28 -16.16 -10.44
CA LYS A 107 -3.15 -15.16 -11.10
C LYS A 107 -4.64 -15.35 -10.84
N GLN A 108 -5.04 -16.53 -10.42
CA GLN A 108 -6.39 -16.84 -9.95
C GLN A 108 -6.52 -16.78 -8.41
N ASP A 109 -5.55 -16.14 -7.73
CA ASP A 109 -5.44 -16.03 -6.27
C ASP A 109 -5.39 -17.39 -5.54
N ASN A 110 -5.14 -18.50 -6.27
CA ASN A 110 -4.96 -19.83 -5.69
C ASN A 110 -3.49 -20.07 -5.29
N HIS A 111 -3.04 -19.31 -4.30
CA HIS A 111 -1.66 -19.38 -3.83
C HIS A 111 -1.24 -20.73 -3.22
N PRO A 112 -2.14 -21.50 -2.55
CA PRO A 112 -1.78 -22.85 -2.07
C PRO A 112 -1.37 -23.80 -3.19
N LEU A 113 -2.14 -23.90 -4.29
CA LEU A 113 -1.79 -24.73 -5.46
C LEU A 113 -0.54 -24.20 -6.17
N ALA A 114 -0.39 -22.87 -6.27
CA ALA A 114 0.82 -22.26 -6.82
C ALA A 114 2.07 -22.69 -6.05
N ILE A 115 2.03 -22.68 -4.72
CA ILE A 115 3.15 -23.11 -3.86
C ILE A 115 3.47 -24.60 -4.06
N GLN A 116 2.47 -25.46 -4.24
CA GLN A 116 2.71 -26.88 -4.53
C GLN A 116 3.48 -27.04 -5.85
N ASP A 117 3.08 -26.35 -6.90
CA ASP A 117 3.77 -26.40 -8.18
C ASP A 117 5.19 -25.85 -8.10
N TYR A 118 5.41 -24.74 -7.41
CA TYR A 118 6.77 -24.20 -7.21
C TYR A 118 7.64 -25.13 -6.38
N ASN A 119 7.07 -25.88 -5.42
CA ASN A 119 7.81 -26.90 -4.68
C ASN A 119 8.32 -28.01 -5.62
N GLU A 120 7.47 -28.48 -6.55
CA GLU A 120 7.86 -29.49 -7.53
C GLU A 120 8.90 -28.93 -8.52
N ALA A 121 8.73 -27.71 -8.98
CA ALA A 121 9.71 -27.04 -9.84
C ALA A 121 11.09 -26.95 -9.16
N ILE A 122 11.13 -26.53 -7.91
CA ILE A 122 12.36 -26.43 -7.10
C ILE A 122 12.97 -27.81 -6.83
N ARG A 123 12.15 -28.84 -6.58
CA ARG A 123 12.63 -30.21 -6.41
C ARG A 123 13.31 -30.73 -7.67
N LEU A 124 12.78 -30.40 -8.85
CA LEU A 124 13.31 -30.80 -10.15
C LEU A 124 14.53 -29.97 -10.57
N ASN A 125 14.51 -28.67 -10.29
CA ASN A 125 15.64 -27.77 -10.56
C ASN A 125 15.88 -26.81 -9.37
N PRO A 126 16.71 -27.21 -8.38
CA PRO A 126 17.00 -26.37 -7.20
C PRO A 126 17.77 -25.09 -7.49
N LEU A 127 18.29 -24.92 -8.70
CA LEU A 127 19.05 -23.73 -9.11
C LEU A 127 18.19 -22.69 -9.84
N GLU A 128 16.90 -22.92 -9.96
CA GLU A 128 15.96 -21.99 -10.61
C GLU A 128 15.54 -20.87 -9.65
N GLY A 129 16.25 -19.75 -9.67
CA GLY A 129 16.01 -18.61 -8.75
C GLY A 129 14.62 -17.99 -8.89
N THR A 130 14.01 -18.05 -10.09
CA THR A 130 12.67 -17.51 -10.35
C THR A 130 11.55 -18.35 -9.71
N ALA A 131 11.78 -19.65 -9.50
CA ALA A 131 10.85 -20.53 -8.82
C ALA A 131 10.75 -20.16 -7.32
N TYR A 132 11.89 -19.87 -6.66
CA TYR A 132 11.91 -19.36 -5.29
C TYR A 132 11.24 -17.99 -5.20
N LEU A 133 11.53 -17.06 -6.12
CA LEU A 133 10.86 -15.76 -6.18
C LEU A 133 9.34 -15.92 -6.24
N SER A 134 8.84 -16.73 -7.17
CA SER A 134 7.41 -16.94 -7.37
C SER A 134 6.74 -17.59 -6.16
N ARG A 135 7.41 -18.55 -5.51
CA ARG A 135 6.93 -19.17 -4.27
C ARG A 135 6.90 -18.16 -3.12
N GLY A 136 7.94 -17.34 -2.99
CA GLY A 136 8.01 -16.27 -2.01
C GLY A 136 6.89 -15.25 -2.18
N ILE A 137 6.60 -14.83 -3.41
CA ILE A 137 5.47 -13.92 -3.70
C ILE A 137 4.14 -14.56 -3.27
N SER A 138 3.92 -15.85 -3.58
CA SER A 138 2.71 -16.55 -3.15
C SER A 138 2.61 -16.70 -1.63
N LYS A 139 3.73 -16.93 -0.93
CA LYS A 139 3.78 -16.92 0.54
C LYS A 139 3.46 -15.53 1.11
N ASN A 140 3.95 -14.44 0.50
CA ASN A 140 3.61 -13.07 0.89
C ASN A 140 2.10 -12.80 0.80
N LYS A 141 1.45 -13.28 -0.26
CA LYS A 141 0.00 -13.15 -0.44
C LYS A 141 -0.80 -13.89 0.65
N LEU A 142 -0.23 -14.96 1.19
CA LEU A 142 -0.76 -15.69 2.36
C LEU A 142 -0.24 -15.14 3.71
N GLU A 143 0.34 -13.94 3.71
CA GLU A 143 0.90 -13.25 4.89
C GLU A 143 2.05 -14.03 5.59
N ASN A 144 2.58 -15.07 4.97
CA ASN A 144 3.75 -15.80 5.47
C ASN A 144 5.04 -15.05 5.07
N TYR A 145 5.25 -13.88 5.63
CA TYR A 145 6.38 -13.00 5.31
C TYR A 145 7.74 -13.60 5.64
N ARG A 146 7.85 -14.34 6.75
CA ARG A 146 9.13 -15.02 7.13
C ARG A 146 9.50 -16.09 6.13
N GLY A 147 8.53 -16.93 5.73
CA GLY A 147 8.75 -17.96 4.72
C GLY A 147 9.04 -17.37 3.34
N ALA A 148 8.46 -16.21 3.01
CA ALA A 148 8.73 -15.47 1.78
C ALA A 148 10.17 -14.93 1.76
N ILE A 149 10.64 -14.30 2.85
CA ILE A 149 12.02 -13.79 2.97
C ILE A 149 13.04 -14.91 2.79
N THR A 150 12.77 -16.10 3.36
CA THR A 150 13.64 -17.27 3.15
C THR A 150 13.77 -17.64 1.67
N ASP A 151 12.64 -17.64 0.94
CA ASP A 151 12.65 -17.91 -0.50
C ASP A 151 13.33 -16.79 -1.28
N PHE A 152 13.10 -15.53 -0.95
CA PHE A 152 13.77 -14.40 -1.60
C PHE A 152 15.28 -14.39 -1.35
N ASN A 153 15.72 -14.78 -0.16
CA ASN A 153 17.15 -14.96 0.12
C ASN A 153 17.76 -16.00 -0.82
N LYS A 154 17.07 -17.14 -0.99
CA LYS A 154 17.56 -18.20 -1.91
C LYS A 154 17.51 -17.75 -3.35
N SER A 155 16.47 -17.01 -3.76
CA SER A 155 16.42 -16.40 -5.11
C SER A 155 17.60 -15.46 -5.34
N LEU A 156 17.96 -14.61 -4.35
CA LEU A 156 19.07 -13.66 -4.46
C LEU A 156 20.47 -14.31 -4.36
N GLU A 157 20.60 -15.48 -3.72
CA GLU A 157 21.83 -16.27 -3.81
C GLU A 157 22.08 -16.76 -5.23
N LEU A 158 21.01 -17.10 -5.96
CA LEU A 158 21.06 -17.59 -7.35
C LEU A 158 21.06 -16.46 -8.39
N LEU A 159 20.44 -15.34 -8.07
CA LEU A 159 20.27 -14.15 -8.92
C LEU A 159 20.56 -12.87 -8.10
N PRO A 160 21.85 -12.56 -7.80
CA PRO A 160 22.23 -11.52 -6.82
C PRO A 160 21.71 -10.12 -7.15
N ASP A 161 21.70 -9.74 -8.43
CA ASP A 161 21.36 -8.38 -8.88
C ASP A 161 19.95 -8.31 -9.48
N TYR A 162 19.02 -9.14 -8.97
CA TYR A 162 17.65 -9.14 -9.46
C TYR A 162 16.79 -8.17 -8.65
N ALA A 163 16.72 -6.90 -9.11
CA ALA A 163 16.00 -5.82 -8.43
C ALA A 163 14.55 -6.15 -8.02
N PRO A 164 13.74 -6.89 -8.82
CA PRO A 164 12.39 -7.28 -8.38
C PRO A 164 12.39 -8.12 -7.10
N THR A 165 13.34 -9.05 -6.92
CA THR A 165 13.42 -9.86 -5.69
C THR A 165 13.81 -9.01 -4.48
N LEU A 166 14.76 -8.08 -4.64
CA LEU A 166 15.12 -7.13 -3.59
C LEU A 166 13.91 -6.32 -3.14
N ALA A 167 13.13 -5.78 -4.09
CA ALA A 167 11.95 -4.97 -3.78
C ALA A 167 10.86 -5.75 -3.02
N VAL A 168 10.52 -6.98 -3.45
CA VAL A 168 9.50 -7.77 -2.75
C VAL A 168 9.99 -8.31 -1.40
N ARG A 169 11.31 -8.50 -1.23
CA ARG A 169 11.90 -8.82 0.07
C ARG A 169 11.84 -7.62 1.01
N ALA A 170 12.09 -6.40 0.50
CA ALA A 170 11.94 -5.16 1.22
C ALA A 170 10.51 -4.96 1.72
N ASP A 171 9.50 -5.21 0.85
CA ASP A 171 8.09 -5.18 1.26
C ASP A 171 7.80 -6.15 2.41
N SER A 172 8.32 -7.39 2.31
CA SER A 172 8.13 -8.42 3.35
C SER A 172 8.77 -8.04 4.68
N LYS A 173 9.99 -7.46 4.64
CA LYS A 173 10.69 -6.92 5.82
C LYS A 173 9.90 -5.79 6.45
N SER A 174 9.37 -4.85 5.65
CA SER A 174 8.50 -3.77 6.14
C SER A 174 7.25 -4.31 6.84
N LYS A 175 6.62 -5.37 6.31
CA LYS A 175 5.47 -6.02 6.95
C LYS A 175 5.79 -6.66 8.30
N LEU A 176 7.03 -7.08 8.50
CA LEU A 176 7.54 -7.59 9.78
C LEU A 176 8.11 -6.49 10.71
N GLY A 177 8.06 -5.21 10.30
CA GLY A 177 8.61 -4.09 11.07
C GLY A 177 10.12 -3.86 10.91
N ASP A 178 10.81 -4.65 10.09
CA ASP A 178 12.22 -4.43 9.75
C ASP A 178 12.35 -3.34 8.67
N TYR A 179 12.11 -2.10 9.06
CA TYR A 179 12.15 -0.96 8.13
C TYR A 179 13.57 -0.64 7.67
N THR A 180 14.56 -0.82 8.52
CA THR A 180 15.98 -0.59 8.18
C THR A 180 16.43 -1.58 7.10
N GLY A 181 16.21 -2.87 7.30
CA GLY A 181 16.53 -3.89 6.30
C GLY A 181 15.73 -3.73 5.00
N SER A 182 14.49 -3.19 5.09
CA SER A 182 13.69 -2.85 3.92
C SER A 182 14.33 -1.72 3.11
N ILE A 183 14.78 -0.64 3.77
CA ILE A 183 15.48 0.50 3.12
C ILE A 183 16.75 0.03 2.43
N GLU A 184 17.52 -0.86 3.05
CA GLU A 184 18.74 -1.43 2.44
C GLU A 184 18.45 -2.19 1.15
N ASP A 185 17.41 -3.04 1.15
CA ASP A 185 17.01 -3.78 -0.04
C ASP A 185 16.49 -2.85 -1.14
N TYR A 186 15.69 -1.84 -0.80
CA TYR A 186 15.25 -0.83 -1.78
C TYR A 186 16.41 0.01 -2.32
N ASN A 187 17.42 0.36 -1.51
CA ASN A 187 18.60 1.08 -1.98
C ASN A 187 19.27 0.29 -3.11
N LYS A 188 19.54 -1.00 -2.90
CA LYS A 188 20.12 -1.89 -3.92
C LYS A 188 19.23 -2.00 -5.16
N ALA A 189 17.91 -2.17 -4.97
CA ALA A 189 16.97 -2.26 -6.09
C ALA A 189 16.95 -0.97 -6.94
N ILE A 190 17.05 0.21 -6.29
CA ILE A 190 17.10 1.52 -6.96
C ILE A 190 18.46 1.75 -7.65
N GLU A 191 19.57 1.29 -7.07
CA GLU A 191 20.88 1.32 -7.74
C GLU A 191 20.85 0.55 -9.08
N ILE A 192 20.20 -0.62 -9.11
CA ILE A 192 20.04 -1.43 -10.32
C ILE A 192 19.03 -0.79 -11.29
N THR A 193 17.94 -0.23 -10.76
CA THR A 193 16.83 0.32 -11.58
C THR A 193 16.37 1.68 -11.02
N PRO A 194 17.08 2.79 -11.30
CA PRO A 194 16.90 4.08 -10.61
C PRO A 194 15.54 4.75 -10.79
N LYS A 195 14.86 4.55 -11.92
CA LYS A 195 13.61 5.25 -12.27
C LYS A 195 12.34 4.44 -11.99
N ARG A 196 12.41 3.44 -11.13
CA ARG A 196 11.24 2.65 -10.72
C ARG A 196 10.51 3.34 -9.58
N THR A 197 9.41 4.01 -9.90
CA THR A 197 8.61 4.78 -8.93
C THR A 197 8.12 3.93 -7.77
N ASN A 198 7.74 2.66 -7.98
CA ASN A 198 7.30 1.77 -6.89
C ASN A 198 8.43 1.45 -5.89
N TYR A 199 9.70 1.41 -6.30
CA TYR A 199 10.81 1.19 -5.37
C TYR A 199 11.08 2.45 -4.53
N LEU A 200 11.02 3.62 -5.18
CA LEU A 200 11.14 4.91 -4.48
C LEU A 200 9.99 5.11 -3.48
N SER A 201 8.73 4.86 -3.88
CA SER A 201 7.58 4.94 -2.97
C SER A 201 7.72 3.94 -1.81
N GLY A 202 8.11 2.69 -2.09
CA GLY A 202 8.33 1.68 -1.05
C GLY A 202 9.41 2.08 -0.04
N ARG A 203 10.53 2.62 -0.51
CA ARG A 203 11.59 3.17 0.36
C ARG A 203 11.10 4.36 1.18
N ALA A 204 10.35 5.28 0.55
CA ALA A 204 9.77 6.42 1.23
C ALA A 204 8.84 5.99 2.38
N PHE A 205 7.97 4.99 2.15
CA PHE A 205 7.12 4.46 3.20
C PHE A 205 7.92 3.82 4.35
N ALA A 206 8.97 3.08 4.05
CA ALA A 206 9.84 2.51 5.08
C ALA A 206 10.55 3.62 5.89
N LYS A 207 11.04 4.69 5.23
CA LYS A 207 11.64 5.87 5.88
C LYS A 207 10.65 6.61 6.76
N MET A 208 9.40 6.80 6.32
CA MET A 208 8.34 7.40 7.16
C MET A 208 8.13 6.59 8.45
N LYS A 209 8.21 5.26 8.39
CA LYS A 209 8.04 4.39 9.56
C LYS A 209 9.12 4.54 10.62
N ILE A 210 10.31 4.97 10.25
CA ILE A 210 11.41 5.32 11.16
C ILE A 210 11.51 6.84 11.40
N ALA A 211 10.45 7.60 11.03
CA ALA A 211 10.39 9.07 11.14
C ALA A 211 11.45 9.85 10.32
N ASP A 212 12.08 9.23 9.33
CA ASP A 212 12.92 9.94 8.35
C ASP A 212 12.04 10.62 7.29
N PHE A 213 11.30 11.66 7.70
CA PHE A 213 10.40 12.40 6.81
C PHE A 213 11.15 13.19 5.75
N LYS A 214 12.39 13.62 6.03
CA LYS A 214 13.22 14.34 5.07
C LYS A 214 13.67 13.41 3.94
N GLY A 215 14.14 12.22 4.27
CA GLY A 215 14.52 11.22 3.30
C GLY A 215 13.32 10.67 2.52
N ALA A 216 12.14 10.51 3.16
CA ALA A 216 10.91 10.11 2.50
C ALA A 216 10.43 11.18 1.50
N LEU A 217 10.48 12.46 1.88
CA LEU A 217 10.12 13.58 1.02
C LEU A 217 10.99 13.64 -0.24
N ALA A 218 12.29 13.39 -0.11
CA ALA A 218 13.19 13.33 -1.27
C ALA A 218 12.76 12.24 -2.26
N ASP A 219 12.42 11.05 -1.75
CA ASP A 219 11.95 9.94 -2.59
C ASP A 219 10.59 10.25 -3.26
N PHE A 220 9.60 10.78 -2.52
CA PHE A 220 8.32 11.20 -3.11
C PHE A 220 8.49 12.32 -4.13
N THR A 221 9.40 13.27 -3.90
CA THR A 221 9.70 14.33 -4.86
C THR A 221 10.21 13.74 -6.18
N GLU A 222 11.06 12.73 -6.12
CA GLU A 222 11.52 12.05 -7.34
C GLU A 222 10.41 11.24 -8.03
N VAL A 223 9.56 10.57 -7.25
CA VAL A 223 8.36 9.90 -7.80
C VAL A 223 7.46 10.90 -8.54
N LEU A 224 7.19 12.05 -7.94
CA LEU A 224 6.30 13.07 -8.51
C LEU A 224 6.87 13.78 -9.74
N LYS A 225 8.20 13.83 -9.90
CA LYS A 225 8.84 14.25 -11.15
C LYS A 225 8.60 13.26 -12.29
N LEU A 226 8.57 11.96 -11.97
CA LEU A 226 8.39 10.88 -12.95
C LEU A 226 6.91 10.61 -13.26
N SER A 227 6.02 10.83 -12.29
CA SER A 227 4.59 10.51 -12.33
C SER A 227 3.79 11.55 -11.56
N PRO A 228 3.58 12.76 -12.12
CA PRO A 228 2.90 13.88 -11.43
C PRO A 228 1.39 13.69 -11.27
N GLU A 229 0.80 12.70 -11.95
CA GLU A 229 -0.62 12.38 -11.93
C GLU A 229 -1.06 11.57 -10.70
N LYS A 230 -0.12 11.17 -9.84
CA LYS A 230 -0.40 10.32 -8.69
C LYS A 230 -0.85 11.14 -7.48
N SER A 231 -2.17 11.17 -7.22
CA SER A 231 -2.77 11.85 -6.07
C SER A 231 -2.21 11.38 -4.73
N GLU A 232 -2.01 10.06 -4.58
CA GLU A 232 -1.55 9.46 -3.34
C GLU A 232 -0.14 9.93 -2.96
N GLU A 233 0.76 10.03 -3.90
CA GLU A 233 2.13 10.51 -3.66
C GLU A 233 2.17 12.00 -3.31
N TRP A 234 1.29 12.83 -3.88
CA TRP A 234 1.12 14.22 -3.45
C TRP A 234 0.64 14.31 -2.01
N TYR A 235 -0.32 13.45 -1.62
CA TYR A 235 -0.75 13.37 -0.22
C TYR A 235 0.40 13.02 0.72
N TYR A 236 1.20 11.98 0.42
CA TYR A 236 2.33 11.59 1.27
C TYR A 236 3.46 12.62 1.29
N SER A 237 3.72 13.32 0.19
CA SER A 237 4.64 14.46 0.15
C SER A 237 4.16 15.56 1.09
N GLY A 238 2.87 15.94 0.99
CA GLY A 238 2.25 16.91 1.89
C GLY A 238 2.32 16.48 3.36
N LEU A 239 2.11 15.21 3.65
CA LEU A 239 2.22 14.64 4.99
C LEU A 239 3.66 14.77 5.53
N CYS A 240 4.67 14.41 4.74
CA CYS A 240 6.08 14.57 5.13
C CYS A 240 6.41 16.04 5.41
N LYS A 241 5.97 16.97 4.57
CA LYS A 241 6.16 18.40 4.77
C LYS A 241 5.46 18.91 6.03
N ALA A 242 4.23 18.46 6.29
CA ALA A 242 3.49 18.81 7.49
C ALA A 242 4.21 18.34 8.77
N GLN A 243 4.85 17.16 8.72
CA GLN A 243 5.68 16.63 9.80
C GLN A 243 6.95 17.43 10.04
N LEU A 244 7.49 18.02 8.99
CA LEU A 244 8.63 18.93 9.04
C LEU A 244 8.21 20.39 9.32
N GLU A 245 6.93 20.61 9.67
CA GLU A 245 6.31 21.92 9.91
C GLU A 245 6.39 22.90 8.72
N ASN A 246 6.74 22.39 7.54
CA ASN A 246 6.77 23.17 6.30
C ASN A 246 5.35 23.27 5.70
N TYR A 247 4.51 24.12 6.31
CA TYR A 247 3.10 24.24 5.94
C TYR A 247 2.86 25.06 4.66
N ARG A 248 3.59 26.18 4.49
CA ARG A 248 3.44 27.12 3.37
C ARG A 248 4.51 27.03 2.31
N GLY A 249 5.61 26.39 2.62
CA GLY A 249 6.82 26.40 1.82
C GLY A 249 7.79 27.50 2.24
N GLU A 250 9.07 27.27 1.97
CA GLU A 250 10.18 28.17 2.27
C GLU A 250 11.07 28.29 1.03
N ASN A 251 11.74 29.41 0.86
CA ASN A 251 12.73 29.62 -0.20
C ASN A 251 12.23 29.35 -1.63
N GLY A 252 10.93 29.59 -1.89
CA GLY A 252 10.31 29.34 -3.20
C GLY A 252 9.85 27.89 -3.44
N GLU A 253 10.05 27.00 -2.48
CA GLU A 253 9.49 25.64 -2.52
C GLU A 253 8.05 25.63 -2.02
N LYS A 254 7.25 24.72 -2.59
CA LYS A 254 5.85 24.53 -2.21
C LYS A 254 5.75 23.78 -0.87
N GLY A 255 4.85 24.24 0.00
CA GLY A 255 4.59 23.63 1.30
C GLY A 255 3.59 22.48 1.27
N ALA A 256 3.26 21.97 2.46
CA ALA A 256 2.29 20.89 2.64
C ALA A 256 0.90 21.27 2.08
N LEU A 257 0.47 22.54 2.24
CA LEU A 257 -0.82 23.01 1.78
C LEU A 257 -1.02 22.84 0.26
N GLU A 258 0.02 23.14 -0.51
CA GLU A 258 -0.02 23.02 -1.98
C GLU A 258 -0.01 21.57 -2.42
N ASP A 259 0.73 20.71 -1.75
CA ASP A 259 0.75 19.29 -2.05
C ASP A 259 -0.64 18.65 -1.78
N PHE A 260 -1.29 18.98 -0.65
CA PHE A 260 -2.67 18.52 -0.41
C PHE A 260 -3.68 19.10 -1.39
N ASN A 261 -3.50 20.37 -1.82
CA ASN A 261 -4.34 20.94 -2.88
C ASN A 261 -4.18 20.15 -4.18
N LYS A 262 -2.93 19.79 -4.55
CA LYS A 262 -2.67 19.01 -5.75
C LYS A 262 -3.23 17.58 -5.66
N ALA A 263 -3.12 16.96 -4.50
CA ALA A 263 -3.75 15.65 -4.25
C ALA A 263 -5.27 15.72 -4.47
N LEU A 264 -5.93 16.76 -3.95
CA LEU A 264 -7.39 16.96 -4.09
C LEU A 264 -7.84 17.44 -5.47
N GLU A 265 -6.96 18.09 -6.23
CA GLU A 265 -7.22 18.41 -7.65
C GLU A 265 -7.28 17.12 -8.50
N LEU A 266 -6.39 16.15 -8.20
CA LEU A 266 -6.30 14.87 -8.89
C LEU A 266 -7.35 13.86 -8.41
N ASP A 267 -7.66 13.89 -7.12
CA ASP A 267 -8.66 13.03 -6.48
C ASP A 267 -9.48 13.85 -5.47
N PRO A 268 -10.60 14.44 -5.91
CA PRO A 268 -11.45 15.27 -5.05
C PRO A 268 -12.12 14.53 -3.89
N GLU A 269 -12.14 13.21 -3.90
CA GLU A 269 -12.72 12.37 -2.85
C GLU A 269 -11.68 11.82 -1.85
N ASN A 270 -10.42 12.23 -1.98
CA ASN A 270 -9.33 11.82 -1.09
C ASN A 270 -9.53 12.41 0.31
N ILE A 271 -10.14 11.62 1.19
CA ILE A 271 -10.51 12.00 2.57
C ILE A 271 -9.27 12.35 3.39
N GLU A 272 -8.20 11.60 3.21
CA GLU A 272 -6.94 11.80 3.91
C GLU A 272 -6.29 13.14 3.53
N ALA A 273 -6.34 13.49 2.25
CA ALA A 273 -5.84 14.78 1.79
C ALA A 273 -6.72 15.95 2.27
N MET A 274 -8.06 15.77 2.34
CA MET A 274 -8.96 16.76 2.96
C MET A 274 -8.60 16.98 4.42
N TYR A 275 -8.44 15.88 5.19
CA TYR A 275 -8.04 15.98 6.59
C TYR A 275 -6.67 16.63 6.75
N GLY A 276 -5.66 16.20 5.98
CA GLY A 276 -4.31 16.77 6.01
C GLY A 276 -4.31 18.27 5.69
N ARG A 277 -5.09 18.68 4.70
CA ARG A 277 -5.24 20.10 4.34
C ARG A 277 -5.93 20.90 5.45
N GLY A 278 -6.99 20.36 6.02
CA GLY A 278 -7.69 20.98 7.15
C GLY A 278 -6.78 21.15 8.36
N PHE A 279 -5.98 20.13 8.69
CA PHE A 279 -4.98 20.21 9.76
C PHE A 279 -3.95 21.33 9.50
N VAL A 280 -3.40 21.39 8.29
CA VAL A 280 -2.44 22.46 7.92
C VAL A 280 -3.08 23.85 7.99
N LYS A 281 -4.31 24.03 7.47
CA LYS A 281 -5.05 25.29 7.60
C LYS A 281 -5.27 25.70 9.05
N ALA A 282 -5.64 24.74 9.92
CA ALA A 282 -5.79 25.01 11.35
C ALA A 282 -4.47 25.44 12.02
N LYS A 283 -3.34 24.83 11.64
CA LYS A 283 -2.01 25.22 12.12
C LYS A 283 -1.62 26.63 11.62
N LEU A 284 -2.03 27.00 10.42
CA LEU A 284 -1.82 28.33 9.85
C LEU A 284 -2.79 29.41 10.38
N GLY A 285 -3.73 29.03 11.27
CA GLY A 285 -4.69 29.94 11.91
C GLY A 285 -6.02 30.08 11.16
N ASP A 286 -6.17 29.50 9.96
CA ASP A 286 -7.43 29.54 9.20
C ASP A 286 -8.40 28.47 9.69
N GLN A 287 -9.00 28.72 10.85
CA GLN A 287 -9.91 27.77 11.50
C GLN A 287 -11.20 27.54 10.69
N ARG A 288 -11.69 28.54 9.95
CA ARG A 288 -12.92 28.41 9.14
C ARG A 288 -12.71 27.46 7.98
N ALA A 289 -11.66 27.70 7.18
CA ALA A 289 -11.34 26.81 6.07
C ALA A 289 -10.93 25.40 6.52
N ALA A 290 -10.35 25.27 7.72
CA ALA A 290 -10.06 23.95 8.32
C ALA A 290 -11.36 23.19 8.64
N MET A 291 -12.37 23.86 9.25
CA MET A 291 -13.68 23.26 9.53
C MET A 291 -14.40 22.77 8.26
N GLU A 292 -14.29 23.52 7.14
CA GLU A 292 -14.85 23.10 5.86
C GLU A 292 -14.23 21.79 5.38
N ASP A 293 -12.88 21.69 5.40
CA ASP A 293 -12.17 20.48 5.00
C ASP A 293 -12.51 19.30 5.91
N PHE A 294 -12.53 19.48 7.24
CA PHE A 294 -12.91 18.43 8.17
C PHE A 294 -14.38 18.00 8.01
N THR A 295 -15.28 18.93 7.69
CA THR A 295 -16.68 18.60 7.45
C THR A 295 -16.83 17.75 6.20
N LYS A 296 -16.16 18.11 5.10
CA LYS A 296 -16.13 17.32 3.88
C LYS A 296 -15.54 15.92 4.14
N ALA A 297 -14.41 15.82 4.85
CA ALA A 297 -13.82 14.54 5.22
C ALA A 297 -14.79 13.63 6.00
N ILE A 298 -15.60 14.22 6.92
CA ILE A 298 -16.62 13.47 7.66
C ILE A 298 -17.77 13.03 6.76
N GLU A 299 -18.26 13.91 5.89
CA GLU A 299 -19.36 13.63 4.96
C GLU A 299 -18.98 12.50 3.99
N PHE A 300 -17.83 12.59 3.34
CA PHE A 300 -17.32 11.52 2.48
C PHE A 300 -17.05 10.22 3.25
N GLY A 301 -16.50 10.31 4.45
CA GLY A 301 -16.23 9.13 5.30
C GLY A 301 -17.47 8.41 5.83
N ASN A 302 -18.66 9.03 5.77
CA ASN A 302 -19.93 8.40 6.14
C ASN A 302 -20.56 7.61 4.99
N ASN A 303 -20.09 7.76 3.76
CA ASN A 303 -20.55 6.98 2.61
C ASN A 303 -20.06 5.52 2.72
N GLU A 304 -20.94 4.52 2.50
CA GLU A 304 -20.60 3.10 2.72
C GLU A 304 -19.43 2.60 1.86
N ASN A 305 -19.26 3.16 0.67
CA ASN A 305 -18.13 2.84 -0.21
C ASN A 305 -16.79 3.43 0.30
N ALA A 306 -16.84 4.53 1.04
CA ALA A 306 -15.67 5.15 1.65
C ALA A 306 -15.23 4.44 2.95
N LYS A 307 -16.12 3.68 3.61
CA LYS A 307 -15.78 2.91 4.81
C LYS A 307 -14.61 1.95 4.59
N ILE A 308 -14.49 1.38 3.40
CA ILE A 308 -13.43 0.42 3.05
C ILE A 308 -12.07 1.11 2.87
N LEU A 309 -12.05 2.33 2.32
CA LEU A 309 -10.81 3.11 2.12
C LEU A 309 -10.33 3.83 3.39
N TYR A 310 -11.27 4.27 4.23
CA TYR A 310 -10.98 4.98 5.49
C TYR A 310 -10.13 4.16 6.48
N THR A 311 -10.21 2.83 6.35
CA THR A 311 -9.64 1.88 7.31
C THR A 311 -8.13 1.75 7.28
N ALA A 312 -7.52 1.98 6.12
CA ALA A 312 -6.11 1.63 5.93
C ALA A 312 -5.14 2.80 6.18
N LYS A 313 -5.61 4.04 6.17
CA LYS A 313 -4.72 5.18 5.98
C LYS A 313 -4.71 6.22 7.11
N LEU A 314 -5.82 6.55 7.76
CA LEU A 314 -5.86 7.55 8.85
C LEU A 314 -5.21 7.09 10.16
N GLY A 315 -5.24 5.81 10.48
CA GLY A 315 -4.50 5.24 11.62
C GLY A 315 -2.99 5.40 11.58
N LYS A 316 -2.44 5.96 10.48
CA LYS A 316 -0.99 6.21 10.31
C LYS A 316 -0.54 7.61 10.71
N ILE A 317 -1.45 8.53 11.05
CA ILE A 317 -1.13 9.92 11.39
C ILE A 317 -0.84 10.12 12.88
N GLN A 318 -1.02 9.11 13.73
CA GLN A 318 -0.67 9.14 15.15
C GLN A 318 0.85 9.09 15.38
N LEU A 319 1.45 10.26 15.36
CA LEU A 319 2.90 10.44 15.48
C LEU A 319 3.49 10.15 16.85
N ASP A 320 2.73 10.35 17.91
CA ASP A 320 3.19 10.09 19.27
C ASP A 320 3.21 8.59 19.61
N GLU A 321 2.37 7.77 18.96
CA GLU A 321 2.39 6.30 19.10
C GLU A 321 3.51 5.64 18.27
N ILE A 322 3.90 6.26 17.15
CA ILE A 322 5.06 5.80 16.34
C ILE A 322 6.37 5.96 17.14
N ARG A 323 6.46 6.99 17.97
CA ARG A 323 7.63 7.24 18.83
C ARG A 323 7.82 6.20 19.95
N ASN A 324 6.76 5.52 20.36
CA ASN A 324 6.76 4.61 21.51
C ASN A 324 6.67 3.10 21.18
N GLY A 325 6.76 2.70 19.91
CA GLY A 325 6.92 1.29 19.51
C GLY A 325 5.73 0.36 19.79
N LEU A 326 4.52 0.89 20.00
CA LEU A 326 3.32 0.15 20.39
C LEU A 326 2.26 0.19 19.29
N VAL A 327 2.47 -0.52 18.18
CA VAL A 327 1.37 -0.78 17.23
C VAL A 327 1.37 -2.25 16.79
N ASP A 328 0.74 -3.07 17.62
CA ASP A 328 0.06 -4.27 17.15
C ASP A 328 -1.40 -4.16 17.59
N ARG A 329 -2.26 -3.65 16.70
CA ARG A 329 -3.71 -3.58 16.95
C ARG A 329 -4.48 -3.94 15.71
N THR A 330 -5.31 -4.95 15.87
CA THR A 330 -6.33 -5.46 14.97
C THR A 330 -7.07 -4.36 14.19
N LYS A 331 -7.24 -4.56 12.90
CA LYS A 331 -7.80 -3.65 11.88
C LYS A 331 -9.09 -2.86 12.24
N MET A 332 -9.79 -3.20 13.31
CA MET A 332 -11.03 -2.52 13.73
C MET A 332 -10.80 -1.31 14.65
N SER A 333 -9.70 -1.25 15.41
CA SER A 333 -9.39 -0.10 16.28
C SER A 333 -8.91 1.13 15.50
N ASP A 334 -8.24 0.90 14.37
CA ASP A 334 -7.66 1.98 13.56
C ASP A 334 -8.72 2.82 12.84
N MET A 335 -9.88 2.22 12.51
CA MET A 335 -11.03 2.90 11.88
C MET A 335 -11.70 3.92 12.80
N SER A 336 -11.92 3.53 14.05
CA SER A 336 -12.58 4.38 15.03
C SER A 336 -11.64 5.51 15.47
N ALA A 337 -10.34 5.24 15.61
CA ALA A 337 -9.35 6.23 15.99
C ALA A 337 -9.20 7.35 14.95
N GLY A 338 -9.08 7.02 13.66
CA GLY A 338 -9.00 8.03 12.60
C GLY A 338 -10.23 8.93 12.52
N ARG A 339 -11.44 8.36 12.71
CA ARG A 339 -12.68 9.16 12.83
C ARG A 339 -12.67 10.04 14.07
N ALA A 340 -12.22 9.53 15.21
CA ALA A 340 -12.10 10.30 16.43
C ALA A 340 -11.23 11.55 16.24
N GLU A 341 -10.12 11.44 15.53
CA GLU A 341 -9.22 12.56 15.26
C GLU A 341 -9.87 13.65 14.41
N VAL A 342 -10.60 13.30 13.35
CA VAL A 342 -11.28 14.30 12.50
C VAL A 342 -12.31 15.08 13.30
N PHE A 343 -13.14 14.40 14.13
CA PHE A 343 -14.08 15.08 15.03
C PHE A 343 -13.35 15.92 16.06
N PHE A 344 -12.28 15.40 16.66
CA PHE A 344 -11.48 16.13 17.65
C PHE A 344 -10.91 17.44 17.07
N HIS A 345 -10.27 17.40 15.90
CA HIS A 345 -9.69 18.57 15.26
C HIS A 345 -10.75 19.56 14.77
N ARG A 346 -11.91 19.08 14.29
CA ARG A 346 -13.03 19.97 14.00
C ARG A 346 -13.57 20.65 15.26
N GLY A 347 -13.68 19.92 16.38
CA GLY A 347 -14.03 20.46 17.68
C GLY A 347 -13.06 21.54 18.15
N LEU A 348 -11.74 21.32 18.02
CA LEU A 348 -10.73 22.33 18.32
C LEU A 348 -10.90 23.60 17.46
N ALA A 349 -11.16 23.46 16.18
CA ALA A 349 -11.39 24.61 15.29
C ALA A 349 -12.65 25.38 15.71
N LYS A 350 -13.77 24.71 16.04
CA LYS A 350 -14.99 25.32 16.55
C LYS A 350 -14.76 26.05 17.86
N ALA A 351 -14.08 25.45 18.82
CA ALA A 351 -13.75 26.09 20.10
C ALA A 351 -12.94 27.38 19.90
N LYS A 352 -11.94 27.36 19.00
CA LYS A 352 -11.13 28.54 18.66
C LYS A 352 -11.91 29.64 17.92
N THR A 353 -12.98 29.29 17.20
CA THR A 353 -13.87 30.26 16.54
C THR A 353 -14.99 30.78 17.44
N GLY A 354 -15.01 30.37 18.73
CA GLY A 354 -15.95 30.86 19.73
C GLY A 354 -17.27 30.08 19.81
N ASP A 355 -17.29 28.85 19.27
CA ASP A 355 -18.44 27.94 19.39
C ASP A 355 -18.12 26.71 20.28
N PRO A 356 -18.06 26.90 21.61
CA PRO A 356 -17.77 25.78 22.52
C PRO A 356 -18.89 24.75 22.59
N LYS A 357 -20.14 25.11 22.28
CA LYS A 357 -21.27 24.15 22.29
C LYS A 357 -21.12 23.12 21.22
N SER A 358 -20.96 23.55 19.95
CA SER A 358 -20.74 22.63 18.83
C SER A 358 -19.40 21.90 18.91
N ALA A 359 -18.40 22.46 19.60
CA ALA A 359 -17.15 21.77 19.90
C ALA A 359 -17.37 20.58 20.84
N ILE A 360 -18.22 20.72 21.88
CA ILE A 360 -18.58 19.63 22.80
C ILE A 360 -19.21 18.47 22.05
N ASP A 361 -20.10 18.73 21.09
CA ASP A 361 -20.72 17.70 20.27
C ASP A 361 -19.68 16.91 19.47
N ASP A 362 -18.69 17.59 18.88
CA ASP A 362 -17.61 16.96 18.17
C ASP A 362 -16.69 16.15 19.11
N TYR A 363 -16.36 16.65 20.29
CA TYR A 363 -15.61 15.89 21.30
C TYR A 363 -16.38 14.67 21.80
N ASN A 364 -17.71 14.76 21.96
CA ASN A 364 -18.56 13.63 22.29
C ASN A 364 -18.46 12.54 21.20
N ARG A 365 -18.49 12.94 19.93
CA ARG A 365 -18.29 12.01 18.79
C ARG A 365 -16.89 11.40 18.80
N ALA A 366 -15.84 12.21 19.02
CA ALA A 366 -14.48 11.73 19.14
C ALA A 366 -14.35 10.66 20.23
N ILE A 367 -14.88 10.92 21.42
CA ILE A 367 -14.89 9.99 22.55
C ILE A 367 -15.70 8.73 22.25
N SER A 368 -16.83 8.84 21.52
CA SER A 368 -17.64 7.68 21.16
C SER A 368 -16.91 6.72 20.21
N PHE A 369 -16.03 7.24 19.35
CA PHE A 369 -15.20 6.45 18.47
C PHE A 369 -13.91 5.95 19.13
N HIS A 370 -13.36 6.71 20.07
CA HIS A 370 -12.13 6.38 20.80
C HIS A 370 -12.31 6.70 22.31
N PRO A 371 -12.89 5.79 23.08
CA PRO A 371 -13.21 6.02 24.51
C PRO A 371 -12.00 6.30 25.41
N THR A 372 -10.79 5.98 24.98
CA THR A 372 -9.54 6.24 25.71
C THR A 372 -8.79 7.48 25.20
N TYR A 373 -9.46 8.38 24.49
CA TYR A 373 -8.86 9.60 23.94
C TYR A 373 -8.77 10.70 25.00
N ALA A 374 -7.69 10.71 25.79
CA ALA A 374 -7.47 11.63 26.92
C ALA A 374 -7.61 13.10 26.51
N ASP A 375 -7.03 13.52 25.38
CA ASP A 375 -7.10 14.89 24.87
C ASP A 375 -8.55 15.34 24.58
N ALA A 376 -9.40 14.44 24.08
CA ALA A 376 -10.78 14.76 23.78
C ALA A 376 -11.59 15.03 25.06
N TYR A 377 -11.37 14.26 26.12
CA TYR A 377 -11.93 14.55 27.43
C TYR A 377 -11.43 15.89 27.96
N PHE A 378 -10.13 16.13 27.91
CA PHE A 378 -9.53 17.38 28.38
C PHE A 378 -10.10 18.61 27.66
N GLN A 379 -10.14 18.61 26.34
CA GLN A 379 -10.67 19.73 25.55
C GLN A 379 -12.17 19.90 25.75
N ARG A 380 -12.94 18.82 25.93
CA ARG A 380 -14.36 18.89 26.32
C ARG A 380 -14.53 19.51 27.67
N GLY A 381 -13.68 19.18 28.65
CA GLY A 381 -13.65 19.78 29.99
C GLY A 381 -13.41 21.28 29.91
N ILE A 382 -12.45 21.76 29.13
CA ILE A 382 -12.21 23.20 28.91
C ILE A 382 -13.46 23.85 28.30
N ALA A 383 -14.04 23.25 27.26
CA ALA A 383 -15.23 23.81 26.61
C ALA A 383 -16.44 23.91 27.56
N LYS A 384 -16.68 22.90 28.42
CA LYS A 384 -17.69 22.93 29.47
C LYS A 384 -17.42 24.00 30.52
N SER A 385 -16.16 24.13 30.96
CA SER A 385 -15.76 25.17 31.91
C SER A 385 -16.04 26.57 31.35
N ASN A 386 -15.74 26.82 30.09
CA ASN A 386 -16.03 28.09 29.40
C ASN A 386 -17.54 28.40 29.32
N LEU A 387 -18.38 27.37 29.36
CA LEU A 387 -19.85 27.51 29.41
C LEU A 387 -20.42 27.57 30.85
N GLY A 388 -19.55 27.53 31.87
CA GLY A 388 -19.95 27.57 33.28
C GLY A 388 -20.30 26.21 33.88
N ASP A 389 -20.20 25.12 33.11
CA ASP A 389 -20.46 23.76 33.62
C ASP A 389 -19.22 23.18 34.33
N GLN A 390 -18.87 23.77 35.46
CA GLN A 390 -17.63 23.47 36.19
C GLN A 390 -17.58 22.02 36.71
N ARG A 391 -18.73 21.46 37.14
CA ARG A 391 -18.81 20.10 37.70
C ARG A 391 -18.45 19.05 36.63
N ASN A 392 -19.07 19.14 35.46
CA ASN A 392 -18.79 18.22 34.37
C ASN A 392 -17.43 18.47 33.75
N ALA A 393 -16.89 19.68 33.84
CA ALA A 393 -15.52 20.00 33.45
C ALA A 393 -14.48 19.28 34.33
N ILE A 394 -14.68 19.29 35.67
CA ILE A 394 -13.84 18.52 36.62
C ILE A 394 -13.89 17.03 36.28
N GLN A 395 -15.10 16.49 36.01
CA GLN A 395 -15.24 15.07 35.66
C GLN A 395 -14.47 14.72 34.37
N ASP A 396 -14.52 15.57 33.36
CA ASP A 396 -13.78 15.37 32.14
C ASP A 396 -12.25 15.44 32.35
N CYS A 397 -11.76 16.36 33.20
CA CYS A 397 -10.36 16.38 33.62
C CYS A 397 -9.97 15.11 34.42
N ASN A 398 -10.87 14.58 35.26
CA ASN A 398 -10.64 13.32 35.97
C ASN A 398 -10.43 12.18 34.97
N ASN A 399 -11.31 12.04 33.97
CA ASN A 399 -11.21 11.02 32.95
C ASN A 399 -9.89 11.17 32.13
N ALA A 400 -9.51 12.40 31.78
CA ALA A 400 -8.26 12.66 31.07
C ALA A 400 -7.03 12.24 31.90
N ILE A 401 -7.01 12.53 33.21
CA ILE A 401 -5.95 12.16 34.16
C ILE A 401 -5.91 10.65 34.40
N GLU A 402 -7.05 10.00 34.49
CA GLU A 402 -7.17 8.54 34.64
C GLU A 402 -6.56 7.83 33.43
N LEU A 403 -6.83 8.34 32.24
CA LEU A 403 -6.28 7.82 30.99
C LEU A 403 -4.78 8.16 30.79
N ASN A 404 -4.35 9.32 31.28
CA ASN A 404 -2.95 9.77 31.23
C ASN A 404 -2.57 10.45 32.56
N SER A 405 -2.01 9.67 33.49
CA SER A 405 -1.59 10.17 34.81
C SER A 405 -0.45 11.19 34.81
N LYS A 406 0.18 11.45 33.64
CA LYS A 406 1.20 12.47 33.45
C LYS A 406 0.69 13.71 32.70
N PHE A 407 -0.62 13.86 32.53
CA PHE A 407 -1.23 14.97 31.79
C PHE A 407 -1.23 16.25 32.65
N ALA A 408 -0.10 16.96 32.67
CA ALA A 408 0.15 18.13 33.51
C ALA A 408 -0.92 19.24 33.32
N GLU A 409 -1.33 19.51 32.07
CA GLU A 409 -2.34 20.53 31.76
C GLU A 409 -3.72 20.16 32.33
N ALA A 410 -4.08 18.88 32.35
CA ALA A 410 -5.34 18.45 32.91
C ALA A 410 -5.40 18.63 34.43
N TYR A 411 -4.29 18.36 35.13
CA TYR A 411 -4.19 18.72 36.58
C TYR A 411 -4.28 20.22 36.77
N PHE A 412 -3.58 21.01 35.98
CA PHE A 412 -3.59 22.49 36.08
C PHE A 412 -5.02 23.05 35.93
N ILE A 413 -5.73 22.67 34.85
CA ILE A 413 -7.09 23.14 34.57
C ILE A 413 -8.06 22.66 35.67
N ARG A 414 -7.97 21.39 36.12
CA ARG A 414 -8.81 20.89 37.24
C ARG A 414 -8.54 21.67 38.50
N GLY A 415 -7.30 21.98 38.83
CA GLY A 415 -6.91 22.79 39.97
C GLY A 415 -7.49 24.20 39.92
N ILE A 416 -7.42 24.88 38.78
CA ILE A 416 -8.02 26.21 38.58
C ILE A 416 -9.55 26.17 38.79
N ILE A 417 -10.20 25.17 38.15
CA ILE A 417 -11.68 25.04 38.28
C ILE A 417 -12.10 24.79 39.74
N LYS A 418 -11.38 23.94 40.48
CA LYS A 418 -11.65 23.68 41.90
C LYS A 418 -11.49 24.93 42.75
N LEU A 419 -10.40 25.69 42.58
CA LEU A 419 -10.19 26.94 43.28
C LEU A 419 -11.31 27.97 43.00
N ALA A 420 -11.74 28.05 41.73
CA ALA A 420 -12.88 28.91 41.37
C ALA A 420 -14.20 28.50 42.06
N LEU A 421 -14.32 27.24 42.47
CA LEU A 421 -15.44 26.72 43.27
C LEU A 421 -15.17 26.79 44.81
N ASN A 422 -14.14 27.46 45.27
CA ASN A 422 -13.65 27.51 46.65
C ASN A 422 -13.26 26.14 47.24
N ASP A 423 -12.87 25.18 46.36
CA ASP A 423 -12.33 23.91 46.78
C ASP A 423 -10.79 23.98 46.84
N THR A 424 -10.27 24.03 48.05
CA THR A 424 -8.83 24.16 48.34
C THR A 424 -8.00 22.93 47.87
N THR A 425 -8.65 21.79 47.58
CA THR A 425 -7.98 20.62 47.01
C THR A 425 -7.42 20.91 45.60
N GLY A 426 -7.85 22.03 44.99
CA GLY A 426 -7.25 22.52 43.74
C GLY A 426 -5.74 22.81 43.86
N CYS A 427 -5.27 23.20 45.06
CA CYS A 427 -3.84 23.42 45.30
C CYS A 427 -2.99 22.13 45.16
N LEU A 428 -3.57 20.99 45.52
CA LEU A 428 -2.90 19.68 45.32
C LEU A 428 -2.74 19.37 43.81
N ASP A 429 -3.77 19.66 43.03
CA ASP A 429 -3.75 19.47 41.59
C ASP A 429 -2.70 20.40 40.93
N LEU A 430 -2.63 21.66 41.36
CA LEU A 430 -1.62 22.62 40.91
C LEU A 430 -0.19 22.17 41.26
N SER A 431 0.03 21.67 42.47
CA SER A 431 1.29 21.10 42.91
C SER A 431 1.70 19.95 41.99
N LYS A 432 0.73 19.05 41.69
CA LYS A 432 1.01 17.93 40.78
C LYS A 432 1.31 18.37 39.37
N ALA A 433 0.64 19.38 38.83
CA ALA A 433 0.95 19.97 37.52
C ALA A 433 2.38 20.53 37.49
N GLY A 434 2.79 21.24 38.54
CA GLY A 434 4.16 21.76 38.69
C GLY A 434 5.21 20.65 38.73
N GLU A 435 5.00 19.58 39.51
CA GLU A 435 5.85 18.39 39.55
C GLU A 435 6.01 17.73 38.16
N LEU A 436 4.95 17.76 37.37
CA LEU A 436 4.93 17.22 36.00
C LEU A 436 5.53 18.20 34.97
N GLY A 437 6.06 19.33 35.40
CA GLY A 437 6.78 20.29 34.54
C GLY A 437 5.93 21.46 34.03
N TYR A 438 4.69 21.62 34.46
CA TYR A 438 3.85 22.75 34.05
C TYR A 438 4.14 24.00 34.90
N ALA A 439 5.14 24.77 34.45
CA ALA A 439 5.70 25.88 35.24
C ALA A 439 4.70 26.97 35.65
N ALA A 440 3.64 27.21 34.85
CA ALA A 440 2.59 28.18 35.16
C ALA A 440 1.83 27.85 36.46
N ALA A 441 1.83 26.58 36.89
CA ALA A 441 1.17 26.17 38.15
C ALA A 441 1.77 26.85 39.38
N TYR A 442 3.09 27.07 39.43
CA TYR A 442 3.76 27.72 40.59
C TYR A 442 3.31 29.15 40.79
N ASN A 443 3.01 29.90 39.75
CA ASN A 443 2.49 31.25 39.88
C ASN A 443 1.12 31.24 40.56
N VAL A 444 0.24 30.33 40.13
CA VAL A 444 -1.13 30.21 40.74
C VAL A 444 -1.06 29.72 42.20
N ILE A 445 -0.15 28.77 42.51
CA ILE A 445 0.07 28.29 43.87
C ILE A 445 0.47 29.46 44.77
N ARG A 446 1.45 30.28 44.33
CA ARG A 446 1.88 31.44 45.11
C ARG A 446 0.76 32.43 45.39
N ASP A 447 -0.12 32.67 44.44
CA ASP A 447 -1.14 33.71 44.50
C ASP A 447 -2.44 33.25 45.23
N TYR A 448 -2.74 31.94 45.24
CA TYR A 448 -4.03 31.41 45.71
C TYR A 448 -3.96 30.25 46.71
N CYS A 449 -2.79 29.68 47.01
CA CYS A 449 -2.66 28.48 47.83
C CYS A 449 -1.88 28.69 49.12
N ASN A 450 -1.55 29.93 49.48
CA ASN A 450 -0.84 30.29 50.72
C ASN A 450 -1.81 30.73 51.79
#